data_fd6a3b8686aefdcf6409344fc73e2a90
#
_entry.id   fd6a3b8686aefdcf6409344fc73e2a90
#
_cell.length_a   1.000
_cell.length_b   1.000
_cell.length_c   1.000
_cell.angle_alpha   90.00
_cell.angle_beta   90.00
_cell.angle_gamma   90.00
#
_symmetry.space_group_name_H-M   'P 1'
#
loop_
_entity.id
_entity.type
_entity.pdbx_description
1 polymer ?
#
loop_
_entity_poly.entity_id
_entity_poly.type
_entity_poly.pdbx_seq_one_letter_code
_entity_poly.pdbx_strand_id
1 'polypeptide(L)'
;IHVYFPDPWPKTRHNKRRIVSAPVIAGLARVLADGAELRIATDDPSYLEWILWHMQQNADFDWRARAPRDWRIRPDDWSPTRYEQKAARAGRSSAFLTYIRRVRA
;
A
#
# COMPACT_ATOMS: atom_id res chain seq x y z
N ILE A 1 2.42 -3.66 10.21
CA ILE A 1 1.02 -3.69 9.71
C ILE A 1 1.05 -4.00 8.24
N HIS A 2 0.18 -4.93 7.83
CA HIS A 2 0.07 -5.36 6.44
C HIS A 2 -1.35 -5.10 5.94
N VAL A 3 -1.46 -4.44 4.78
CA VAL A 3 -2.73 -4.20 4.08
C VAL A 3 -2.60 -4.83 2.70
N TYR A 4 -3.07 -6.07 2.55
CA TYR A 4 -2.88 -6.84 1.34
C TYR A 4 -4.18 -6.93 0.54
N PHE A 5 -4.13 -6.45 -0.70
CA PHE A 5 -5.22 -6.53 -1.67
C PHE A 5 -6.56 -6.08 -1.10
N PRO A 6 -6.62 -4.86 -0.53
CA PRO A 6 -7.88 -4.32 -0.03
C PRO A 6 -8.84 -4.10 -1.20
N ASP A 7 -10.15 -4.05 -0.89
CA ASP A 7 -11.16 -3.81 -1.91
C ASP A 7 -10.89 -2.46 -2.60
N PRO A 8 -10.71 -2.44 -3.93
CA PRO A 8 -10.32 -1.22 -4.63
C PRO A 8 -11.46 -0.22 -4.84
N TRP A 9 -12.73 -0.64 -4.67
CA TRP A 9 -13.88 0.23 -4.89
C TRP A 9 -13.73 1.08 -6.15
N PRO A 10 -13.73 0.47 -7.36
CA PRO A 10 -13.30 1.16 -8.58
C PRO A 10 -14.23 2.28 -9.05
N LYS A 11 -15.50 2.26 -8.65
CA LYS A 11 -16.46 3.31 -9.01
C LYS A 11 -16.15 4.59 -8.25
N THR A 12 -16.11 5.71 -8.94
CA THR A 12 -15.80 7.02 -8.33
C THR A 12 -16.66 7.33 -7.12
N ARG A 13 -17.95 7.02 -7.18
CA ARG A 13 -18.89 7.24 -6.07
C ARG A 13 -18.56 6.43 -4.81
N HIS A 14 -17.75 5.35 -4.96
CA HIS A 14 -17.36 4.47 -3.85
C HIS A 14 -15.93 4.69 -3.39
N ASN A 15 -15.15 5.59 -4.00
CA ASN A 15 -13.73 5.77 -3.66
C ASN A 15 -13.52 6.10 -2.18
N LYS A 16 -14.45 6.81 -1.56
CA LYS A 16 -14.40 7.12 -0.11
C LYS A 16 -14.44 5.88 0.79
N ARG A 17 -14.82 4.72 0.25
CA ARG A 17 -14.84 3.44 0.99
C ARG A 17 -13.49 2.74 1.01
N ARG A 18 -12.53 3.23 0.24
CA ARG A 18 -11.18 2.65 0.21
C ARG A 18 -10.55 2.78 1.59
N ILE A 19 -10.01 1.66 2.11
CA ILE A 19 -9.43 1.64 3.46
C ILE A 19 -8.16 2.51 3.54
N VAL A 20 -7.33 2.52 2.50
CA VAL A 20 -6.17 3.40 2.47
C VAL A 20 -6.65 4.81 2.13
N SER A 21 -6.80 5.63 3.13
CA SER A 21 -7.36 6.98 3.05
C SER A 21 -6.63 7.90 4.03
N ALA A 22 -6.80 9.21 3.86
CA ALA A 22 -6.12 10.18 4.72
C ALA A 22 -6.39 9.94 6.23
N PRO A 23 -7.64 9.73 6.68
CA PRO A 23 -7.89 9.47 8.12
C PRO A 23 -7.25 8.17 8.61
N VAL A 24 -7.29 7.10 7.81
CA VAL A 24 -6.71 5.81 8.19
C VAL A 24 -5.18 5.91 8.25
N ILE A 25 -4.56 6.56 7.26
CA ILE A 25 -3.10 6.78 7.24
C ILE A 25 -2.67 7.58 8.48
N ALA A 26 -3.39 8.64 8.83
CA ALA A 26 -3.11 9.41 10.04
C ALA A 26 -3.25 8.56 11.31
N GLY A 27 -4.25 7.69 11.37
CA GLY A 27 -4.43 6.74 12.47
C GLY A 27 -3.27 5.75 12.58
N LEU A 28 -2.83 5.19 11.44
CA LEU A 28 -1.67 4.29 11.40
C LEU A 28 -0.39 5.01 11.86
N ALA A 29 -0.20 6.27 11.46
CA ALA A 29 0.94 7.05 11.91
C ALA A 29 0.97 7.23 13.44
N ARG A 30 -0.21 7.32 14.08
CA ARG A 30 -0.30 7.44 15.53
C ARG A 30 0.03 6.15 16.26
N VAL A 31 -0.39 5.00 15.73
CA VAL A 31 -0.25 3.72 16.42
C VAL A 31 1.05 3.00 16.11
N LEU A 32 1.67 3.25 14.97
CA LEU A 32 2.93 2.61 14.60
C LEU A 32 4.10 3.21 15.37
N ALA A 33 4.98 2.32 15.86
CA ALA A 33 6.23 2.75 16.46
C ALA A 33 7.15 3.40 15.41
N ASP A 34 8.06 4.27 15.85
CA ASP A 34 9.07 4.86 14.98
C ASP A 34 9.90 3.76 14.32
N GLY A 35 10.09 3.85 13.01
CA GLY A 35 10.82 2.85 12.25
C GLY A 35 10.02 1.61 11.86
N ALA A 36 8.78 1.48 12.29
CA ALA A 36 7.94 0.34 11.93
C ALA A 36 7.54 0.37 10.45
N GLU A 37 7.31 -0.81 9.89
CA GLU A 37 6.92 -0.95 8.50
C GLU A 37 5.40 -0.97 8.34
N LEU A 38 4.93 -0.29 7.30
CA LEU A 38 3.59 -0.43 6.74
C LEU A 38 3.74 -1.05 5.35
N ARG A 39 3.18 -2.24 5.14
CA ARG A 39 3.24 -2.95 3.87
C ARG A 39 1.87 -2.97 3.22
N ILE A 40 1.80 -2.53 1.96
CA ILE A 40 0.56 -2.46 1.19
C ILE A 40 0.78 -3.19 -0.13
N ALA A 41 -0.16 -4.05 -0.51
CA ALA A 41 -0.14 -4.70 -1.82
C ALA A 41 -1.48 -4.51 -2.51
N THR A 42 -1.45 -4.22 -3.81
CA THR A 42 -2.65 -4.09 -4.65
C THR A 42 -2.34 -4.49 -6.09
N ASP A 43 -3.34 -5.01 -6.79
CA ASP A 43 -3.27 -5.30 -8.23
C ASP A 43 -4.13 -4.34 -9.07
N ASP A 44 -4.77 -3.37 -8.44
CA ASP A 44 -5.64 -2.40 -9.10
C ASP A 44 -4.86 -1.11 -9.41
N PRO A 45 -4.67 -0.74 -10.69
CA PRO A 45 -3.88 0.45 -11.06
C PRO A 45 -4.45 1.75 -10.50
N SER A 46 -5.77 1.90 -10.49
CA SER A 46 -6.42 3.11 -9.97
C SER A 46 -6.21 3.24 -8.46
N TYR A 47 -6.32 2.13 -7.74
CA TYR A 47 -6.08 2.15 -6.30
C TYR A 47 -4.60 2.38 -6.00
N LEU A 48 -3.69 1.85 -6.82
CA LEU A 48 -2.26 2.10 -6.67
C LEU A 48 -1.95 3.60 -6.74
N GLU A 49 -2.48 4.30 -7.75
CA GLU A 49 -2.32 5.75 -7.86
C GLU A 49 -2.88 6.48 -6.65
N TRP A 50 -4.07 6.08 -6.19
CA TRP A 50 -4.71 6.63 -4.99
C TRP A 50 -3.84 6.45 -3.75
N ILE A 51 -3.30 5.24 -3.53
CA ILE A 51 -2.43 4.94 -2.39
C ILE A 51 -1.17 5.79 -2.43
N LEU A 52 -0.49 5.83 -3.58
CA LEU A 52 0.74 6.61 -3.74
C LEU A 52 0.51 8.09 -3.45
N TRP A 53 -0.58 8.65 -3.97
CA TRP A 53 -0.91 10.05 -3.73
C TRP A 53 -1.18 10.34 -2.25
N HIS A 54 -2.02 9.53 -1.61
CA HIS A 54 -2.38 9.74 -0.20
C HIS A 54 -1.18 9.54 0.73
N MET A 55 -0.34 8.54 0.46
CA MET A 55 0.87 8.32 1.26
C MET A 55 1.87 9.46 1.11
N GLN A 56 2.00 10.01 -0.09
CA GLN A 56 2.87 11.16 -0.35
C GLN A 56 2.43 12.40 0.42
N GLN A 57 1.13 12.58 0.66
CA GLN A 57 0.60 13.71 1.42
C GLN A 57 0.89 13.60 2.92
N ASN A 58 1.27 12.43 3.42
CA ASN A 58 1.53 12.22 4.84
C ASN A 58 3.03 12.25 5.12
N ALA A 59 3.47 13.26 5.87
CA ALA A 59 4.89 13.47 6.17
C ALA A 59 5.48 12.45 7.17
N ASP A 60 4.62 11.62 7.79
CA ASP A 60 5.06 10.66 8.81
C ASP A 60 5.60 9.34 8.23
N PHE A 61 5.50 9.15 6.92
CA PHE A 61 5.97 7.93 6.24
C PHE A 61 6.99 8.23 5.16
N ASP A 62 8.00 7.36 5.08
CA ASP A 62 8.97 7.32 3.99
C ASP A 62 8.68 6.11 3.10
N TRP A 63 8.62 6.31 1.78
CA TRP A 63 8.54 5.21 0.82
C TRP A 63 9.94 4.66 0.55
N ARG A 64 10.11 3.35 0.68
CA ARG A 64 11.43 2.73 0.50
C ARG A 64 11.83 2.46 -0.94
N ALA A 65 10.89 2.58 -1.88
CA ALA A 65 11.19 2.30 -3.29
C ALA A 65 12.05 3.40 -3.91
N ARG A 66 13.04 2.98 -4.69
CA ARG A 66 13.91 3.87 -5.48
C ARG A 66 13.84 3.56 -6.97
N ALA A 67 13.34 2.37 -7.34
CA ALA A 67 13.21 1.91 -8.72
C ALA A 67 11.93 1.07 -8.85
N PRO A 68 11.37 0.91 -10.07
CA PRO A 68 10.15 0.12 -10.25
C PRO A 68 10.23 -1.31 -9.70
N ARG A 69 11.37 -1.97 -9.81
CA ARG A 69 11.56 -3.33 -9.26
C ARG A 69 11.33 -3.42 -7.76
N ASP A 70 11.52 -2.30 -7.01
CA ASP A 70 11.37 -2.27 -5.57
C ASP A 70 9.91 -2.40 -5.13
N TRP A 71 8.96 -2.16 -6.05
CA TRP A 71 7.53 -2.25 -5.75
C TRP A 71 6.76 -3.14 -6.74
N ARG A 72 7.40 -3.66 -7.78
CA ARG A 72 6.78 -4.59 -8.76
C ARG A 72 7.07 -6.04 -8.46
N ILE A 73 8.14 -6.33 -7.71
CA ILE A 73 8.54 -7.69 -7.35
C ILE A 73 8.21 -7.91 -5.88
N ARG A 74 7.53 -9.04 -5.59
CA ARG A 74 7.22 -9.38 -4.20
C ARG A 74 8.52 -9.59 -3.42
N PRO A 75 8.70 -8.90 -2.26
CA PRO A 75 9.86 -9.15 -1.39
C PRO A 75 9.92 -10.60 -0.92
N ASP A 76 11.11 -11.14 -0.73
CA ASP A 76 11.33 -12.55 -0.38
C ASP A 76 10.67 -12.95 0.95
N ASP A 77 10.55 -12.00 1.88
CA ASP A 77 9.93 -12.24 3.18
C ASP A 77 8.39 -12.08 3.18
N TRP A 78 7.78 -11.88 2.02
CA TRP A 78 6.33 -11.79 1.88
C TRP A 78 5.79 -13.11 1.35
N SER A 79 4.83 -13.70 2.07
CA SER A 79 4.15 -14.90 1.59
C SER A 79 3.19 -14.57 0.45
N PRO A 80 3.08 -15.44 -0.59
CA PRO A 80 2.08 -15.26 -1.63
C PRO A 80 0.67 -15.37 -1.06
N THR A 81 -0.25 -14.52 -1.55
CA THR A 81 -1.66 -14.59 -1.17
C THR A 81 -2.47 -15.21 -2.30
N ARG A 82 -3.71 -15.64 -1.98
CA ARG A 82 -4.66 -16.08 -3.02
C ARG A 82 -4.97 -14.97 -4.00
N TYR A 83 -5.09 -13.75 -3.52
CA TYR A 83 -5.38 -12.58 -4.37
C TYR A 83 -4.24 -12.30 -5.34
N GLU A 84 -3.00 -12.42 -4.89
CA GLU A 84 -1.84 -12.26 -5.75
C GLU A 84 -1.83 -13.32 -6.85
N GLN A 85 -2.05 -14.59 -6.50
CA GLN A 85 -2.11 -15.68 -7.45
C GLN A 85 -3.25 -15.50 -8.45
N LYS A 86 -4.42 -15.09 -8.00
CA LYS A 86 -5.58 -14.81 -8.85
C LYS A 86 -5.29 -13.65 -9.80
N ALA A 87 -4.67 -12.58 -9.33
CA ALA A 87 -4.30 -11.43 -10.15
C ALA A 87 -3.31 -11.82 -11.23
N ALA A 88 -2.30 -12.63 -10.91
CA ALA A 88 -1.33 -13.14 -11.89
C ALA A 88 -2.00 -13.97 -12.96
N ARG A 89 -2.94 -14.85 -12.60
CA ARG A 89 -3.71 -15.66 -13.57
C ARG A 89 -4.55 -14.79 -14.48
N ALA A 90 -5.06 -13.66 -14.00
CA ALA A 90 -5.83 -12.71 -14.79
C ALA A 90 -4.96 -11.74 -15.60
N GLY A 91 -3.63 -11.89 -15.55
CA GLY A 91 -2.68 -11.02 -16.27
C GLY A 91 -2.49 -9.66 -15.61
N ARG A 92 -2.96 -9.47 -14.37
CA ARG A 92 -2.74 -8.21 -13.64
C ARG A 92 -1.40 -8.23 -12.92
N SER A 93 -0.72 -7.07 -12.89
CA SER A 93 0.53 -6.90 -12.15
C SER A 93 0.23 -6.39 -10.74
N SER A 94 0.79 -7.05 -9.75
CA SER A 94 0.70 -6.59 -8.36
C SER A 94 1.79 -5.58 -8.04
N ALA A 95 1.46 -4.63 -7.16
CA ALA A 95 2.42 -3.69 -6.59
C ALA A 95 2.60 -4.00 -5.10
N PHE A 96 3.85 -3.92 -4.63
CA PHE A 96 4.24 -4.23 -3.25
C PHE A 96 4.92 -3.02 -2.66
N LEU A 97 4.23 -2.30 -1.79
CA LEU A 97 4.69 -1.02 -1.25
C LEU A 97 5.13 -1.19 0.19
N THR A 98 6.32 -0.69 0.51
CA THR A 98 6.83 -0.67 1.87
C THR A 98 7.09 0.77 2.29
N TYR A 99 6.43 1.21 3.34
CA TYR A 99 6.60 2.52 3.96
C TYR A 99 7.15 2.35 5.36
N ILE A 100 7.98 3.31 5.78
CA ILE A 100 8.57 3.32 7.12
C ILE A 100 8.02 4.50 7.89
N ARG A 101 7.54 4.26 9.11
CA ARG A 101 7.13 5.32 10.01
C ARG A 101 8.35 6.14 10.43
N ARG A 102 8.39 7.39 10.06
CA ARG A 102 9.49 8.28 10.45
C ARG A 102 9.57 8.43 11.96
N VAL A 103 10.79 8.67 12.44
CA VAL A 103 11.01 8.96 13.86
C VAL A 103 10.29 10.27 14.20
N ARG A 104 9.58 10.27 15.32
CA ARG A 104 8.88 11.47 15.81
C ARG A 104 9.88 12.53 16.24
N ALA A 105 9.61 13.74 15.84
CA ALA A 105 10.44 14.88 16.23
C ALA A 105 10.22 15.26 17.71
#